data_a2a0acd0ecad932d8c1eb58ceaef2ae4
#
_entry.id   a2a0acd0ecad932d8c1eb58ceaef2ae4
#
_cell.length_a   1.000
_cell.length_b   1.000
_cell.length_c   1.000
_cell.angle_alpha   90.00
_cell.angle_beta   90.00
_cell.angle_gamma   90.00
#
_symmetry.space_group_name_H-M   'P 1'
#
loop_
_entity.id
_entity.type
_entity.pdbx_description
1 polymer ?
#
loop_
_entity_poly.entity_id
_entity_poly.type
_entity_poly.pdbx_seq_one_letter_code
_entity_poly.pdbx_strand_id
1 'polypeptide(L)'
;VSLFPPAWILGTAGLSVAKIIENMEIGHNVLHGQWDWMRDPDIHSRTWEWDFVTPARAWQHTHNDLHHVWTNVLGKDQDIGYNLLRMDEDQSWTPRSLGNPLYNAVLAPFFEWGIAIYDLELEDYRRGLKSREDLVLGLKALGRKFVRQAARDYAATPAVAALTGSGRQALTAALT
;
A
#
# COMPACT_ATOMS: atom_id res chain seq x y z
N VAL A 1 9.06 22.20 3.68
CA VAL A 1 8.18 22.61 2.56
C VAL A 1 8.23 24.13 2.44
N SER A 2 8.45 24.64 1.24
CA SER A 2 8.61 26.08 0.96
C SER A 2 7.24 26.73 0.73
N LEU A 3 7.09 27.99 1.20
CA LEU A 3 5.94 28.83 0.86
C LEU A 3 6.07 29.50 -0.53
N PHE A 4 7.23 29.38 -1.17
CA PHE A 4 7.44 29.84 -2.54
C PHE A 4 6.87 28.80 -3.51
N PRO A 5 5.82 29.12 -4.30
CA PRO A 5 5.07 28.12 -5.06
C PRO A 5 5.90 27.20 -5.97
N PRO A 6 6.89 27.69 -6.73
CA PRO A 6 7.73 26.79 -7.54
C PRO A 6 8.54 25.80 -6.71
N ALA A 7 9.10 26.25 -5.58
CA ALA A 7 9.86 25.38 -4.69
C ALA A 7 8.93 24.36 -3.96
N TRP A 8 7.70 24.74 -3.66
CA TRP A 8 6.69 23.83 -3.12
C TRP A 8 6.35 22.73 -4.14
N ILE A 9 6.06 23.08 -5.38
CA ILE A 9 5.77 22.11 -6.46
C ILE A 9 6.96 21.15 -6.65
N LEU A 10 8.17 21.66 -6.78
CA LEU A 10 9.37 20.82 -6.95
C LEU A 10 9.64 19.93 -5.74
N GLY A 11 9.44 20.47 -4.52
CA GLY A 11 9.59 19.71 -3.28
C GLY A 11 8.56 18.59 -3.18
N THR A 12 7.28 18.86 -3.46
CA THR A 12 6.22 17.85 -3.46
C THR A 12 6.49 16.79 -4.51
N ALA A 13 6.84 17.16 -5.74
CA ALA A 13 7.19 16.19 -6.77
C ALA A 13 8.39 15.32 -6.38
N GLY A 14 9.43 15.93 -5.79
CA GLY A 14 10.60 15.20 -5.29
C GLY A 14 10.25 14.20 -4.18
N LEU A 15 9.42 14.61 -3.21
CA LEU A 15 8.94 13.72 -2.15
C LEU A 15 8.06 12.59 -2.69
N SER A 16 7.19 12.87 -3.66
CA SER A 16 6.38 11.84 -4.31
C SER A 16 7.23 10.80 -5.02
N VAL A 17 8.25 11.23 -5.77
CA VAL A 17 9.21 10.31 -6.42
C VAL A 17 9.99 9.50 -5.38
N ALA A 18 10.46 10.12 -4.30
CA ALA A 18 11.15 9.43 -3.22
C ALA A 18 10.27 8.35 -2.58
N LYS A 19 8.99 8.66 -2.33
CA LYS A 19 8.01 7.70 -1.79
C LYS A 19 7.74 6.53 -2.73
N ILE A 20 7.62 6.80 -4.02
CA ILE A 20 7.46 5.76 -5.04
C ILE A 20 8.68 4.82 -5.03
N ILE A 21 9.90 5.38 -5.07
CA ILE A 21 11.13 4.58 -5.05
C ILE A 21 11.24 3.78 -3.75
N GLU A 22 10.96 4.40 -2.60
CA GLU A 22 11.04 3.73 -1.30
C GLU A 22 10.10 2.51 -1.23
N ASN A 23 8.85 2.64 -1.65
CA ASN A 23 7.88 1.57 -1.53
C ASN A 23 7.88 0.61 -2.72
N MET A 24 7.84 1.13 -3.95
CA MET A 24 7.64 0.31 -5.15
C MET A 24 8.94 -0.33 -5.67
N GLU A 25 10.10 0.24 -5.32
CA GLU A 25 11.39 -0.32 -5.74
C GLU A 25 12.14 -0.94 -4.56
N ILE A 26 12.51 -0.15 -3.55
CA ILE A 26 13.34 -0.64 -2.45
C ILE A 26 12.55 -1.60 -1.56
N GLY A 27 11.46 -1.16 -0.98
CA GLY A 27 10.64 -1.96 -0.07
C GLY A 27 10.13 -3.23 -0.73
N HIS A 28 9.64 -3.12 -1.97
CA HIS A 28 9.20 -4.25 -2.80
C HIS A 28 10.31 -5.32 -2.92
N ASN A 29 11.52 -4.91 -3.34
CA ASN A 29 12.65 -5.82 -3.52
C ASN A 29 13.15 -6.41 -2.19
N VAL A 30 13.14 -5.64 -1.10
CA VAL A 30 13.45 -6.17 0.24
C VAL A 30 12.42 -7.22 0.65
N LEU A 31 11.13 -6.98 0.43
CA LEU A 31 10.07 -7.93 0.78
C LEU A 31 10.09 -9.19 -0.08
N HIS A 32 10.65 -9.13 -1.29
CA HIS A 32 10.98 -10.31 -2.10
C HIS A 32 12.21 -11.10 -1.62
N GLY A 33 12.90 -10.62 -0.59
CA GLY A 33 14.10 -11.27 -0.06
C GLY A 33 15.34 -11.08 -0.93
N GLN A 34 15.32 -10.18 -1.92
CA GLN A 34 16.45 -9.95 -2.82
C GLN A 34 17.69 -9.39 -2.11
N TRP A 35 17.53 -8.88 -0.88
CA TRP A 35 18.58 -8.28 -0.08
C TRP A 35 18.99 -9.17 1.10
N ASP A 36 18.34 -10.30 1.33
CA ASP A 36 18.57 -11.22 2.47
C ASP A 36 19.99 -11.81 2.51
N TRP A 37 20.67 -11.86 1.36
CA TRP A 37 22.05 -12.31 1.25
C TRP A 37 23.04 -11.44 2.02
N MET A 38 22.73 -10.17 2.27
CA MET A 38 23.56 -9.28 3.07
C MET A 38 23.55 -9.61 4.56
N ARG A 39 22.56 -10.39 5.02
CA ARG A 39 22.33 -10.74 6.43
C ARG A 39 22.22 -9.53 7.35
N ASP A 40 21.77 -8.41 6.82
CA ASP A 40 21.50 -7.21 7.59
C ASP A 40 20.17 -7.41 8.37
N PRO A 41 20.15 -7.19 9.71
CA PRO A 41 18.94 -7.39 10.50
C PRO A 41 17.84 -6.37 10.21
N ASP A 42 18.20 -5.19 9.73
CA ASP A 42 17.26 -4.10 9.45
C ASP A 42 16.78 -4.15 7.99
N ILE A 43 17.59 -4.64 7.06
CA ILE A 43 17.26 -4.77 5.64
C ILE A 43 17.10 -6.26 5.29
N HIS A 44 16.03 -6.86 5.78
CA HIS A 44 15.75 -8.29 5.59
C HIS A 44 14.26 -8.51 5.40
N SER A 45 13.87 -9.41 4.51
CA SER A 45 12.47 -9.69 4.17
C SER A 45 11.57 -10.03 5.35
N ARG A 46 12.14 -10.58 6.44
CA ARG A 46 11.41 -10.98 7.65
C ARG A 46 11.24 -9.86 8.67
N THR A 47 12.07 -8.82 8.61
CA THR A 47 12.11 -7.74 9.61
C THR A 47 11.72 -6.40 9.03
N TRP A 48 11.89 -6.21 7.73
CA TRP A 48 11.53 -4.99 7.04
C TRP A 48 10.03 -4.74 7.13
N GLU A 49 9.67 -3.51 7.51
CA GLU A 49 8.30 -3.03 7.48
C GLU A 49 8.25 -1.76 6.64
N TRP A 50 7.57 -1.82 5.52
CA TRP A 50 7.50 -0.71 4.58
C TRP A 50 6.56 0.41 5.04
N ASP A 51 6.69 1.57 4.41
CA ASP A 51 5.87 2.74 4.70
C ASP A 51 4.60 2.75 3.83
N PHE A 52 3.80 1.72 4.02
CA PHE A 52 2.52 1.49 3.36
C PHE A 52 1.51 1.05 4.41
N VAL A 53 0.21 1.32 4.23
CA VAL A 53 -0.82 0.99 5.24
C VAL A 53 -0.93 -0.51 5.48
N THR A 54 -0.81 -1.32 4.43
CA THR A 54 -0.84 -2.77 4.57
C THR A 54 0.41 -3.28 5.31
N PRO A 55 0.27 -4.22 6.26
CA PRO A 55 1.42 -4.88 6.88
C PRO A 55 2.25 -5.65 5.85
N ALA A 56 3.58 -5.55 5.94
CA ALA A 56 4.49 -6.23 5.01
C ALA A 56 4.22 -7.74 4.89
N ARG A 57 3.91 -8.42 5.99
CA ARG A 57 3.58 -9.86 5.99
C ARG A 57 2.29 -10.19 5.25
N ALA A 58 1.26 -9.34 5.34
CA ALA A 58 0.02 -9.56 4.61
C ALA A 58 0.27 -9.45 3.11
N TRP A 59 0.96 -8.39 2.69
CA TRP A 59 1.37 -8.20 1.31
C TRP A 59 2.26 -9.33 0.77
N GLN A 60 3.25 -9.81 1.56
CA GLN A 60 4.08 -10.95 1.17
C GLN A 60 3.24 -12.19 0.88
N HIS A 61 2.20 -12.45 1.68
CA HIS A 61 1.31 -13.56 1.45
C HIS A 61 0.54 -13.43 0.13
N THR A 62 -0.13 -12.31 -0.09
CA THR A 62 -0.93 -12.10 -1.30
C THR A 62 -0.06 -11.97 -2.55
N HIS A 63 1.09 -11.32 -2.44
CA HIS A 63 1.95 -11.05 -3.57
C HIS A 63 2.98 -12.17 -3.84
N ASN A 64 3.78 -12.58 -2.86
CA ASN A 64 4.82 -13.59 -3.08
C ASN A 64 4.25 -15.01 -3.16
N ASP A 65 3.30 -15.37 -2.25
CA ASP A 65 2.83 -16.75 -2.15
C ASP A 65 1.65 -17.02 -3.11
N LEU A 66 0.84 -16.00 -3.46
CA LEU A 66 -0.29 -16.19 -4.38
C LEU A 66 0.03 -15.65 -5.78
N HIS A 67 0.29 -14.34 -5.94
CA HIS A 67 0.50 -13.74 -7.25
C HIS A 67 1.71 -14.36 -7.98
N HIS A 68 2.88 -14.42 -7.37
CA HIS A 68 4.07 -14.97 -8.04
C HIS A 68 3.99 -16.47 -8.33
N VAL A 69 3.24 -17.23 -7.54
CA VAL A 69 3.02 -18.67 -7.80
C VAL A 69 2.01 -18.90 -8.93
N TRP A 70 1.00 -18.04 -9.01
CA TRP A 70 -0.13 -18.21 -9.94
C TRP A 70 -0.23 -17.08 -10.96
N THR A 71 0.84 -16.37 -11.25
CA THR A 71 0.88 -15.20 -12.13
C THR A 71 0.04 -15.40 -13.38
N ASN A 72 -0.93 -14.52 -13.59
CA ASN A 72 -1.88 -14.51 -14.73
C ASN A 72 -2.82 -15.73 -14.81
N VAL A 73 -2.90 -16.58 -13.79
CA VAL A 73 -3.88 -17.66 -13.76
C VAL A 73 -5.22 -17.14 -13.25
N LEU A 74 -6.19 -16.98 -14.12
CA LEU A 74 -7.54 -16.51 -13.78
C LEU A 74 -8.16 -17.34 -12.64
N GLY A 75 -8.71 -16.66 -11.65
CA GLY A 75 -9.34 -17.26 -10.48
C GLY A 75 -8.38 -17.73 -9.39
N LYS A 76 -7.06 -17.67 -9.63
CA LYS A 76 -6.02 -17.93 -8.63
C LYS A 76 -5.18 -16.70 -8.34
N ASP A 77 -4.75 -16.01 -9.39
CA ASP A 77 -4.07 -14.73 -9.28
C ASP A 77 -5.12 -13.62 -9.11
N GLN A 78 -5.22 -13.10 -7.91
CA GLN A 78 -6.16 -12.05 -7.60
C GLN A 78 -5.64 -10.66 -7.94
N ASP A 79 -4.34 -10.49 -8.21
CA ASP A 79 -3.75 -9.23 -8.66
C ASP A 79 -4.24 -8.84 -10.06
N ILE A 80 -4.82 -9.79 -10.80
CA ILE A 80 -5.53 -9.51 -12.06
C ILE A 80 -6.82 -8.73 -11.74
N GLY A 81 -6.69 -7.41 -11.65
CA GLY A 81 -7.80 -6.49 -11.43
C GLY A 81 -8.38 -6.47 -10.03
N TYR A 82 -7.74 -7.13 -9.05
CA TYR A 82 -8.10 -7.12 -7.63
C TYR A 82 -9.56 -7.53 -7.36
N ASN A 83 -10.10 -8.45 -8.16
CA ASN A 83 -11.50 -8.86 -8.15
C ASN A 83 -12.51 -7.70 -8.40
N LEU A 84 -12.05 -6.55 -8.84
CA LEU A 84 -12.87 -5.36 -9.11
C LEU A 84 -12.90 -4.99 -10.59
N LEU A 85 -11.74 -5.04 -11.24
CA LEU A 85 -11.57 -4.66 -12.63
C LEU A 85 -11.57 -5.91 -13.52
N ARG A 86 -12.25 -5.84 -14.65
CA ARG A 86 -12.06 -6.81 -15.74
C ARG A 86 -10.84 -6.37 -16.56
N MET A 87 -9.77 -7.15 -16.50
CA MET A 87 -8.48 -6.85 -17.11
C MET A 87 -8.13 -7.78 -18.26
N ASP A 88 -8.85 -8.90 -18.40
CA ASP A 88 -8.58 -9.94 -19.38
C ASP A 88 -9.85 -10.31 -20.16
N GLU A 89 -9.71 -10.72 -21.42
CA GLU A 89 -10.83 -11.11 -22.27
C GLU A 89 -11.51 -12.40 -21.80
N ASP A 90 -10.76 -13.31 -21.18
CA ASP A 90 -11.27 -14.57 -20.63
C ASP A 90 -12.04 -14.38 -19.31
N GLN A 91 -11.93 -13.21 -18.67
CA GLN A 91 -12.81 -12.88 -17.55
C GLN A 91 -14.23 -12.61 -18.05
N SER A 92 -15.24 -13.18 -17.36
CA SER A 92 -16.64 -12.98 -17.73
C SER A 92 -17.03 -11.51 -17.76
N TRP A 93 -17.59 -11.07 -18.88
CA TRP A 93 -18.14 -9.73 -18.99
C TRP A 93 -19.43 -9.60 -18.20
N THR A 94 -19.56 -8.53 -17.46
CA THR A 94 -20.79 -8.15 -16.76
C THR A 94 -21.05 -6.66 -16.95
N PRO A 95 -22.28 -6.14 -16.72
CA PRO A 95 -22.54 -4.70 -16.77
C PRO A 95 -21.64 -3.86 -15.85
N ARG A 96 -21.10 -4.46 -14.77
CA ARG A 96 -20.10 -3.80 -13.89
C ARG A 96 -18.82 -3.44 -14.63
N SER A 97 -18.45 -4.22 -15.66
CA SER A 97 -17.23 -3.97 -16.45
C SER A 97 -17.25 -2.63 -17.19
N LEU A 98 -18.45 -2.06 -17.44
CA LEU A 98 -18.58 -0.70 -17.96
C LEU A 98 -18.05 0.35 -16.96
N GLY A 99 -18.01 0.04 -15.69
CA GLY A 99 -17.48 0.90 -14.64
C GLY A 99 -15.96 0.87 -14.50
N ASN A 100 -15.23 0.02 -15.23
CA ASN A 100 -13.77 -0.11 -15.11
C ASN A 100 -13.03 1.23 -15.13
N PRO A 101 -13.29 2.18 -16.06
CA PRO A 101 -12.58 3.47 -16.05
C PRO A 101 -12.81 4.26 -14.76
N LEU A 102 -14.05 4.23 -14.24
CA LEU A 102 -14.39 4.92 -12.99
C LEU A 102 -13.72 4.22 -11.79
N TYR A 103 -13.79 2.89 -11.72
CA TYR A 103 -13.15 2.13 -10.64
C TYR A 103 -11.63 2.37 -10.63
N ASN A 104 -10.99 2.36 -11.80
CA ASN A 104 -9.57 2.65 -11.91
C ASN A 104 -9.24 4.09 -11.49
N ALA A 105 -10.04 5.08 -11.90
CA ALA A 105 -9.86 6.47 -11.50
C ALA A 105 -10.00 6.68 -9.99
N VAL A 106 -10.84 5.88 -9.31
CA VAL A 106 -10.97 5.89 -7.85
C VAL A 106 -9.84 5.11 -7.18
N LEU A 107 -9.49 3.94 -7.71
CA LEU A 107 -8.41 3.12 -7.15
C LEU A 107 -7.05 3.81 -7.22
N ALA A 108 -6.74 4.53 -8.29
CA ALA A 108 -5.43 5.14 -8.47
C ALA A 108 -5.00 6.04 -7.28
N PRO A 109 -5.80 7.02 -6.81
CA PRO A 109 -5.45 7.83 -5.65
C PRO A 109 -5.59 7.09 -4.30
N PHE A 110 -6.37 6.02 -4.25
CA PHE A 110 -6.62 5.23 -3.03
C PHE A 110 -6.00 3.84 -3.09
N PHE A 111 -5.02 3.62 -3.96
CA PHE A 111 -4.41 2.32 -4.21
C PHE A 111 -3.86 1.69 -2.93
N GLU A 112 -3.16 2.45 -2.11
CA GLU A 112 -2.63 2.01 -0.82
C GLU A 112 -3.72 1.41 0.10
N TRP A 113 -4.87 2.07 0.18
CA TRP A 113 -6.01 1.59 0.97
C TRP A 113 -6.70 0.40 0.32
N GLY A 114 -6.75 0.39 -1.02
CA GLY A 114 -7.28 -0.73 -1.79
C GLY A 114 -6.50 -2.01 -1.52
N ILE A 115 -5.17 -1.94 -1.57
CA ILE A 115 -4.29 -3.08 -1.26
C ILE A 115 -4.45 -3.51 0.21
N ALA A 116 -4.52 -2.58 1.15
CA ALA A 116 -4.72 -2.92 2.57
C ALA A 116 -6.04 -3.68 2.84
N ILE A 117 -7.12 -3.35 2.10
CA ILE A 117 -8.39 -4.07 2.18
C ILE A 117 -8.30 -5.42 1.45
N TYR A 118 -7.64 -5.44 0.30
CA TYR A 118 -7.40 -6.64 -0.50
C TYR A 118 -6.62 -7.69 0.30
N ASP A 119 -5.54 -7.32 0.98
CA ASP A 119 -4.72 -8.19 1.81
C ASP A 119 -5.45 -8.77 3.04
N LEU A 120 -6.64 -8.29 3.35
CA LEU A 120 -7.52 -8.91 4.35
C LEU A 120 -8.20 -10.18 3.84
N GLU A 121 -8.17 -10.43 2.53
CA GLU A 121 -8.75 -11.62 1.88
C GLU A 121 -10.21 -11.86 2.30
N LEU A 122 -11.02 -10.79 2.24
CA LEU A 122 -12.42 -10.83 2.68
C LEU A 122 -13.27 -11.83 1.89
N GLU A 123 -12.93 -12.08 0.63
CA GLU A 123 -13.63 -13.06 -0.20
C GLU A 123 -13.36 -14.49 0.29
N ASP A 124 -12.11 -14.79 0.66
CA ASP A 124 -11.75 -16.10 1.21
C ASP A 124 -12.41 -16.34 2.56
N TYR A 125 -12.55 -15.29 3.38
CA TYR A 125 -13.36 -15.36 4.58
C TYR A 125 -14.84 -15.69 4.28
N ARG A 126 -15.43 -15.03 3.28
CA ARG A 126 -16.82 -15.30 2.85
C ARG A 126 -17.03 -16.73 2.33
N ARG A 127 -16.00 -17.26 1.66
CA ARG A 127 -15.98 -18.65 1.15
C ARG A 127 -15.66 -19.69 2.22
N GLY A 128 -15.33 -19.26 3.45
CA GLY A 128 -14.94 -20.15 4.54
C GLY A 128 -13.52 -20.72 4.42
N LEU A 129 -12.69 -20.16 3.54
CA LEU A 129 -11.28 -20.54 3.35
C LEU A 129 -10.37 -19.87 4.36
N LYS A 130 -10.77 -18.72 4.91
CA LYS A 130 -10.07 -17.97 5.96
C LYS A 130 -10.88 -18.00 7.25
N SER A 131 -10.20 -18.25 8.38
CA SER A 131 -10.87 -18.29 9.68
C SER A 131 -11.24 -16.88 10.17
N ARG A 132 -12.23 -16.80 11.08
CA ARG A 132 -12.56 -15.54 11.76
C ARG A 132 -11.40 -15.02 12.61
N GLU A 133 -10.62 -15.93 13.19
CA GLU A 133 -9.46 -15.58 14.01
C GLU A 133 -8.39 -14.91 13.17
N ASP A 134 -8.06 -15.46 11.99
CA ASP A 134 -7.09 -14.88 11.06
C ASP A 134 -7.54 -13.51 10.55
N LEU A 135 -8.83 -13.37 10.21
CA LEU A 135 -9.37 -12.07 9.81
C LEU A 135 -9.23 -11.03 10.93
N VAL A 136 -9.57 -11.39 12.18
CA VAL A 136 -9.45 -10.48 13.32
C VAL A 136 -7.99 -10.13 13.60
N LEU A 137 -7.07 -11.06 13.44
CA LEU A 137 -5.62 -10.80 13.56
C LEU A 137 -5.14 -9.84 12.46
N GLY A 138 -5.55 -10.05 11.23
CA GLY A 138 -5.27 -9.15 10.10
C GLY A 138 -5.81 -7.74 10.34
N LEU A 139 -7.06 -7.60 10.76
CA LEU A 139 -7.67 -6.31 11.09
C LEU A 139 -6.94 -5.60 12.24
N LYS A 140 -6.51 -6.33 13.27
CA LYS A 140 -5.72 -5.75 14.38
C LYS A 140 -4.33 -5.30 13.90
N ALA A 141 -3.68 -6.06 13.03
CA ALA A 141 -2.38 -5.71 12.48
C ALA A 141 -2.49 -4.44 11.61
N LEU A 142 -3.47 -4.42 10.69
CA LEU A 142 -3.76 -3.27 9.85
C LEU A 142 -4.11 -2.03 10.70
N GLY A 143 -5.00 -2.17 11.68
CA GLY A 143 -5.40 -1.06 12.55
C GLY A 143 -4.22 -0.47 13.35
N ARG A 144 -3.34 -1.31 13.89
CA ARG A 144 -2.12 -0.84 14.60
C ARG A 144 -1.18 -0.09 13.67
N LYS A 145 -0.98 -0.60 12.46
CA LYS A 145 -0.12 0.05 11.46
C LYS A 145 -0.72 1.37 11.01
N PHE A 146 -2.02 1.39 10.70
CA PHE A 146 -2.75 2.61 10.36
C PHE A 146 -2.62 3.70 11.43
N VAL A 147 -2.87 3.36 12.69
CA VAL A 147 -2.77 4.36 13.79
C VAL A 147 -1.35 4.89 13.90
N ARG A 148 -0.33 4.03 13.77
CA ARG A 148 1.09 4.46 13.82
C ARG A 148 1.42 5.41 12.66
N GLN A 149 1.03 5.05 11.45
CA GLN A 149 1.27 5.85 10.25
C GLN A 149 0.53 7.19 10.33
N ALA A 150 -0.76 7.16 10.66
CA ALA A 150 -1.55 8.38 10.81
C ALA A 150 -0.99 9.30 11.92
N ALA A 151 -0.54 8.74 13.04
CA ALA A 151 0.09 9.53 14.09
C ALA A 151 1.41 10.16 13.63
N ARG A 152 2.22 9.45 12.85
CA ARG A 152 3.45 9.99 12.28
C ARG A 152 3.16 11.09 11.26
N ASP A 153 2.29 10.81 10.29
CA ASP A 153 2.10 11.65 9.12
C ASP A 153 1.23 12.89 9.41
N TYR A 154 0.19 12.74 10.23
CA TYR A 154 -0.76 13.81 10.52
C TYR A 154 -0.58 14.47 11.89
N ALA A 155 0.30 13.96 12.76
CA ALA A 155 0.61 14.59 14.04
C ALA A 155 2.10 14.89 14.21
N ALA A 156 2.99 13.89 14.17
CA ALA A 156 4.40 14.08 14.47
C ALA A 156 5.10 14.95 13.39
N THR A 157 4.95 14.65 12.11
CA THR A 157 5.57 15.39 11.00
C THR A 157 5.11 16.85 10.97
N PRO A 158 3.80 17.17 11.03
CA PRO A 158 3.34 18.55 11.13
C PRO A 158 3.81 19.27 12.41
N ALA A 159 3.89 18.57 13.55
CA ALA A 159 4.40 19.16 14.77
C ALA A 159 5.89 19.56 14.65
N VAL A 160 6.72 18.70 14.09
CA VAL A 160 8.13 19.01 13.80
C VAL A 160 8.22 20.18 12.83
N ALA A 161 7.43 20.20 11.76
CA ALA A 161 7.39 21.30 10.81
C ALA A 161 6.94 22.62 11.45
N ALA A 162 6.03 22.59 12.41
CA ALA A 162 5.59 23.76 13.19
C ALA A 162 6.67 24.29 14.13
N LEU A 163 7.45 23.40 14.75
CA LEU A 163 8.54 23.77 15.65
C LEU A 163 9.76 24.35 14.90
N THR A 164 10.02 23.87 13.69
CA THR A 164 11.18 24.28 12.87
C THR A 164 10.84 25.37 11.84
N GLY A 165 9.58 25.70 11.67
CA GLY A 165 9.11 26.64 10.66
C GLY A 165 7.93 27.50 11.14
N SER A 166 6.90 27.60 10.32
CA SER A 166 5.66 28.33 10.60
C SER A 166 4.46 27.39 10.61
N GLY A 167 3.34 27.86 11.23
CA GLY A 167 2.08 27.10 11.19
C GLY A 167 1.57 26.76 9.78
N ARG A 168 1.90 27.61 8.77
CA ARG A 168 1.61 27.32 7.36
C ARG A 168 2.45 26.14 6.84
N GLN A 169 3.71 26.04 7.25
CA GLN A 169 4.58 24.89 6.89
C GLN A 169 4.08 23.61 7.53
N ALA A 170 3.56 23.66 8.77
CA ALA A 170 2.93 22.52 9.42
C ALA A 170 1.70 22.02 8.65
N LEU A 171 0.82 22.95 8.23
CA LEU A 171 -0.36 22.58 7.43
C LEU A 171 0.05 21.97 6.09
N THR A 172 1.04 22.54 5.42
CA THR A 172 1.54 21.99 4.15
C THR A 172 2.15 20.61 4.33
N ALA A 173 2.89 20.37 5.41
CA ALA A 173 3.47 19.06 5.71
C ALA A 173 2.43 17.99 6.04
N ALA A 174 1.24 18.38 6.50
CA ALA A 174 0.13 17.46 6.74
C ALA A 174 -0.65 17.11 5.45
N LEU A 175 -0.49 17.91 4.39
CA LEU A 175 -1.21 17.76 3.12
C LEU A 175 -0.34 17.19 1.98
N THR A 176 0.95 16.99 2.23
CA THR A 176 1.92 16.41 1.28
C THR A 176 2.39 15.04 1.71
#